data_fe0274bda4ad4ef5fa62d9661e4fe506
#
_entry.id   fe0274bda4ad4ef5fa62d9661e4fe506
#
_cell.length_a   1.000
_cell.length_b   1.000
_cell.length_c   1.000
_cell.angle_alpha   90.00
_cell.angle_beta   90.00
_cell.angle_gamma   90.00
#
_symmetry.space_group_name_H-M   'P 1'
#
loop_
_entity.id
_entity.type
_entity.pdbx_description
1 polymer ?
#
loop_
_entity_poly.entity_id
_entity_poly.type
_entity_poly.pdbx_seq_one_letter_code
_entity_poly.pdbx_strand_id
1 'polypeptide(L)'
;MQLSDFDFELPEDRIALRPAEPRDSARLLQVAPGGVLSDHQVRDLPSLLRSGDILVVNETRVIPARLKGRRIRTTSDIAVEATLHHRVSEVTWRAVMRPGKKIVEGDELRFGDLAARVAGKGEAGEFTLDFAVAGLDLDAAIARVGELPLPPYIASRRKQDERDLIDYQTVYARREGSVAAPTAGLHFTPELLDRLQASGIGMARVTLHVGAGTFLPVKTDDLSQHRMHAEWGEITPETADQVNAARAAGGRVICVGTTSLRLLESAAEPAGVLRAWTGETDIFITPGHRFRIADGLMTNFHLPKSTLFMLVSALSGLEVMRAAYAHAIAKGYRFYSYGDSSLLWRVD
;
A
#
# COMPACT_ATOMS: atom_id res chain seq x y z
N MET A 1 -8.59 -22.24 8.70
CA MET A 1 -7.30 -21.69 8.29
C MET A 1 -6.78 -20.84 9.44
N GLN A 2 -5.59 -21.10 9.90
CA GLN A 2 -5.00 -20.43 11.06
C GLN A 2 -3.87 -19.49 10.65
N LEU A 3 -3.56 -18.51 11.48
CA LEU A 3 -2.48 -17.56 11.24
C LEU A 3 -1.11 -18.25 11.08
N SER A 4 -0.90 -19.35 11.81
CA SER A 4 0.30 -20.20 11.72
C SER A 4 0.52 -20.83 10.34
N ASP A 5 -0.54 -21.02 9.55
CA ASP A 5 -0.42 -21.58 8.19
C ASP A 5 0.37 -20.66 7.26
N PHE A 6 0.49 -19.35 7.62
CA PHE A 6 1.18 -18.31 6.86
C PHE A 6 2.50 -17.88 7.50
N ASP A 7 3.06 -18.70 8.37
CA ASP A 7 4.35 -18.44 9.02
C ASP A 7 5.51 -18.96 8.17
N PHE A 8 6.62 -18.25 8.22
CA PHE A 8 7.92 -18.67 7.67
C PHE A 8 9.04 -17.87 8.36
N GLU A 9 10.24 -18.44 8.36
CA GLU A 9 11.41 -17.77 8.94
C GLU A 9 11.96 -16.74 7.95
N LEU A 10 11.99 -15.46 8.35
CA LEU A 10 12.56 -14.36 7.59
C LEU A 10 13.76 -13.78 8.34
N PRO A 11 15.01 -13.95 7.83
CA PRO A 11 16.18 -13.32 8.41
C PRO A 11 16.07 -11.79 8.37
N GLU A 12 16.42 -11.12 9.47
CA GLU A 12 16.29 -9.65 9.59
C GLU A 12 17.15 -8.88 8.58
N ASP A 13 18.28 -9.42 8.17
CA ASP A 13 19.18 -8.84 7.16
C ASP A 13 18.56 -8.80 5.76
N ARG A 14 17.47 -9.53 5.53
CA ARG A 14 16.72 -9.51 4.28
C ARG A 14 15.77 -8.32 4.16
N ILE A 15 15.48 -7.60 5.24
CA ILE A 15 14.57 -6.46 5.22
C ILE A 15 15.30 -5.22 4.71
N ALA A 16 14.89 -4.71 3.55
CA ALA A 16 15.51 -3.55 2.92
C ALA A 16 15.13 -2.23 3.61
N LEU A 17 16.10 -1.36 3.84
CA LEU A 17 15.89 -0.02 4.42
C LEU A 17 16.00 1.09 3.37
N ARG A 18 16.39 0.76 2.13
CA ARG A 18 16.47 1.66 0.98
C ARG A 18 16.08 0.92 -0.30
N PRO A 19 15.51 1.59 -1.30
CA PRO A 19 15.25 0.99 -2.59
C PRO A 19 16.54 0.59 -3.31
N ALA A 20 16.42 -0.19 -4.37
CA ALA A 20 17.49 -0.40 -5.33
C ALA A 20 17.79 0.90 -6.09
N GLU A 21 19.01 1.06 -6.58
CA GLU A 21 19.43 2.22 -7.36
C GLU A 21 20.19 1.74 -8.61
N PRO A 22 19.64 1.98 -9.83
CA PRO A 22 18.30 2.53 -10.11
C PRO A 22 17.18 1.62 -9.62
N ARG A 23 15.96 2.17 -9.44
CA ARG A 23 14.82 1.44 -8.84
C ARG A 23 14.44 0.17 -9.58
N ASP A 24 14.49 0.19 -10.91
CA ASP A 24 14.18 -0.93 -11.79
C ASP A 24 15.26 -2.01 -11.85
N SER A 25 16.41 -1.79 -11.19
CA SER A 25 17.44 -2.81 -10.98
C SER A 25 17.09 -3.79 -9.84
N ALA A 26 16.03 -3.52 -9.08
CA ALA A 26 15.50 -4.46 -8.10
C ALA A 26 15.23 -5.82 -8.76
N ARG A 27 15.44 -6.89 -8.00
CA ARG A 27 15.19 -8.24 -8.50
C ARG A 27 13.68 -8.49 -8.62
N LEU A 28 13.31 -9.36 -9.55
CA LEU A 28 11.94 -9.77 -9.81
C LEU A 28 11.88 -11.29 -9.88
N LEU A 29 11.18 -11.92 -8.95
CA LEU A 29 10.89 -13.35 -9.01
C LEU A 29 9.59 -13.56 -9.77
N GLN A 30 9.65 -14.15 -10.95
CA GLN A 30 8.44 -14.59 -11.64
C GLN A 30 8.01 -15.95 -11.10
N VAL A 31 6.75 -16.04 -10.71
CA VAL A 31 6.06 -17.28 -10.32
C VAL A 31 5.04 -17.58 -11.40
N ALA A 32 5.44 -18.42 -12.37
CA ALA A 32 4.57 -18.79 -13.49
C ALA A 32 3.47 -19.76 -13.04
N PRO A 33 2.38 -19.92 -13.82
CA PRO A 33 1.40 -20.97 -13.58
C PRO A 33 2.08 -22.34 -13.42
N GLY A 34 1.62 -23.12 -12.43
CA GLY A 34 2.25 -24.40 -12.08
C GLY A 34 3.46 -24.27 -11.15
N GLY A 35 3.78 -23.05 -10.67
CA GLY A 35 4.81 -22.84 -9.64
C GLY A 35 6.26 -22.82 -10.17
N VAL A 36 6.45 -22.69 -11.48
CA VAL A 36 7.79 -22.56 -12.07
C VAL A 36 8.37 -21.17 -11.70
N LEU A 37 9.57 -21.18 -11.10
CA LEU A 37 10.24 -19.97 -10.64
C LEU A 37 11.34 -19.56 -11.63
N SER A 38 11.42 -18.24 -11.91
CA SER A 38 12.53 -17.69 -12.68
C SER A 38 12.94 -16.31 -12.12
N ASP A 39 14.26 -16.11 -12.04
CA ASP A 39 14.88 -14.91 -11.50
C ASP A 39 15.13 -13.89 -12.62
N HIS A 40 14.64 -12.65 -12.41
CA HIS A 40 14.74 -11.52 -13.33
C HIS A 40 15.07 -10.23 -12.57
N GLN A 41 15.09 -9.13 -13.29
CA GLN A 41 15.04 -7.77 -12.72
C GLN A 41 13.73 -7.08 -13.14
N VAL A 42 13.32 -6.07 -12.38
CA VAL A 42 12.07 -5.32 -12.68
C VAL A 42 12.14 -4.70 -14.09
N ARG A 43 13.33 -4.27 -14.53
CA ARG A 43 13.55 -3.74 -15.89
C ARG A 43 13.26 -4.72 -17.02
N ASP A 44 13.13 -6.01 -16.71
CA ASP A 44 12.83 -7.07 -17.70
C ASP A 44 11.31 -7.23 -17.91
N LEU A 45 10.46 -6.53 -17.16
CA LEU A 45 8.99 -6.58 -17.31
C LEU A 45 8.48 -6.49 -18.74
N PRO A 46 9.03 -5.61 -19.64
CA PRO A 46 8.56 -5.56 -21.03
C PRO A 46 8.69 -6.87 -21.79
N SER A 47 9.65 -7.73 -21.41
CA SER A 47 9.84 -9.06 -22.02
C SER A 47 9.01 -10.18 -21.36
N LEU A 48 8.51 -9.94 -20.14
CA LEU A 48 7.70 -10.90 -19.34
C LEU A 48 6.21 -10.74 -19.57
N LEU A 49 5.79 -9.57 -20.05
CA LEU A 49 4.43 -9.23 -20.39
C LEU A 49 4.19 -9.32 -21.91
N ARG A 50 2.94 -9.24 -22.33
CA ARG A 50 2.53 -9.35 -23.73
C ARG A 50 1.91 -8.04 -24.19
N SER A 51 2.07 -7.71 -25.47
CA SER A 51 1.31 -6.62 -26.08
C SER A 51 -0.19 -6.84 -25.86
N GLY A 52 -0.89 -5.79 -25.44
CA GLY A 52 -2.32 -5.85 -25.05
C GLY A 52 -2.54 -6.08 -23.57
N ASP A 53 -1.55 -6.52 -22.79
CA ASP A 53 -1.66 -6.56 -21.31
C ASP A 53 -1.84 -5.14 -20.75
N ILE A 54 -2.49 -5.05 -19.58
CA ILE A 54 -2.69 -3.77 -18.91
C ILE A 54 -2.21 -3.85 -17.45
N LEU A 55 -1.33 -2.92 -17.07
CA LEU A 55 -0.90 -2.70 -15.68
C LEU A 55 -1.90 -1.78 -14.98
N VAL A 56 -2.39 -2.17 -13.81
CA VAL A 56 -3.24 -1.30 -12.99
C VAL A 56 -2.44 -0.82 -11.77
N VAL A 57 -2.20 0.49 -11.73
CA VAL A 57 -1.35 1.13 -10.72
C VAL A 57 -2.16 2.02 -9.79
N ASN A 58 -1.76 2.10 -8.53
CA ASN A 58 -2.32 3.05 -7.58
C ASN A 58 -1.56 4.38 -7.66
N GLU A 59 -2.23 5.44 -8.14
CA GLU A 59 -1.62 6.76 -8.35
C GLU A 59 -1.64 7.67 -7.13
N THR A 60 -1.96 7.13 -5.95
CA THR A 60 -2.00 7.91 -4.72
C THR A 60 -0.63 8.50 -4.39
N ARG A 61 -0.64 9.73 -3.83
CA ARG A 61 0.54 10.46 -3.37
C ARG A 61 0.59 10.46 -1.85
N VAL A 62 1.73 10.11 -1.29
CA VAL A 62 1.94 10.17 0.16
C VAL A 62 2.06 11.62 0.60
N ILE A 63 1.27 11.99 1.62
CA ILE A 63 1.35 13.29 2.26
C ILE A 63 2.24 13.21 3.52
N PRO A 64 2.84 14.31 3.98
CA PRO A 64 3.63 14.35 5.22
C PRO A 64 2.69 14.30 6.45
N ALA A 65 1.99 13.18 6.59
CA ALA A 65 0.88 13.00 7.52
C ALA A 65 1.30 12.77 8.97
N ARG A 66 2.61 12.71 9.27
CA ARG A 66 3.12 12.51 10.63
C ARG A 66 3.45 13.85 11.26
N LEU A 67 2.60 14.26 12.21
CA LEU A 67 2.71 15.54 12.90
C LEU A 67 3.30 15.34 14.30
N LYS A 68 4.40 16.01 14.60
CA LYS A 68 5.00 16.08 15.94
C LYS A 68 4.63 17.40 16.60
N GLY A 69 4.14 17.33 17.83
CA GLY A 69 3.66 18.53 18.51
C GLY A 69 3.52 18.35 20.01
N ARG A 70 2.68 19.18 20.58
CA ARG A 70 2.39 19.19 22.03
C ARG A 70 0.87 19.26 22.26
N ARG A 71 0.40 18.54 23.26
CA ARG A 71 -0.90 18.80 23.86
C ARG A 71 -0.74 19.91 24.88
N ILE A 72 -1.55 20.94 24.78
CA ILE A 72 -1.51 22.14 25.64
C ILE A 72 -2.61 22.03 26.67
N ARG A 73 -2.25 22.16 27.95
CA ARG A 73 -3.17 22.34 29.09
C ARG A 73 -2.58 23.30 30.09
N THR A 74 -3.43 23.97 30.88
CA THR A 74 -3.00 24.96 31.89
C THR A 74 -1.97 24.40 32.87
N THR A 75 -2.05 23.10 33.17
CA THR A 75 -1.21 22.47 34.21
C THR A 75 -0.11 21.55 33.65
N SER A 76 -0.16 21.17 32.38
CA SER A 76 0.83 20.24 31.83
C SER A 76 0.81 20.20 30.31
N ASP A 77 1.98 20.35 29.72
CA ASP A 77 2.23 20.11 28.31
C ASP A 77 2.91 18.75 28.12
N ILE A 78 2.45 17.95 27.18
CA ILE A 78 3.11 16.71 26.80
C ILE A 78 3.41 16.68 25.31
N ALA A 79 4.54 16.07 24.94
CA ALA A 79 4.83 15.77 23.55
C ALA A 79 3.83 14.75 23.02
N VAL A 80 3.35 15.00 21.81
CA VAL A 80 2.41 14.12 21.08
C VAL A 80 2.89 13.92 19.66
N GLU A 81 2.52 12.79 19.10
CA GLU A 81 2.66 12.49 17.68
C GLU A 81 1.28 12.07 17.14
N ALA A 82 0.86 12.67 16.05
CA ALA A 82 -0.35 12.30 15.33
C ALA A 82 0.03 11.83 13.92
N THR A 83 -0.45 10.66 13.52
CA THR A 83 -0.36 10.20 12.13
C THR A 83 -1.75 10.29 11.53
N LEU A 84 -1.98 11.28 10.69
CA LEU A 84 -3.23 11.49 9.96
C LEU A 84 -3.43 10.31 8.99
N HIS A 85 -4.63 9.75 8.88
CA HIS A 85 -4.85 8.61 7.98
C HIS A 85 -6.16 8.63 7.21
N HIS A 86 -7.10 9.50 7.58
CA HIS A 86 -8.36 9.63 6.87
C HIS A 86 -8.90 11.05 7.00
N ARG A 87 -9.19 11.69 5.86
CA ARG A 87 -9.82 13.01 5.82
C ARG A 87 -11.32 12.85 5.91
N VAL A 88 -11.93 13.43 6.95
CA VAL A 88 -13.39 13.38 7.18
C VAL A 88 -14.09 14.58 6.54
N SER A 89 -13.45 15.76 6.62
CA SER A 89 -13.98 17.01 6.05
C SER A 89 -12.83 17.96 5.69
N GLU A 90 -13.16 19.18 5.27
CA GLU A 90 -12.15 20.22 4.97
C GLU A 90 -11.28 20.61 6.18
N VAL A 91 -11.77 20.40 7.41
CA VAL A 91 -11.08 20.75 8.66
C VAL A 91 -10.78 19.53 9.53
N THR A 92 -11.41 18.39 9.28
CA THR A 92 -11.40 17.22 10.19
C THR A 92 -10.63 16.05 9.62
N TRP A 93 -9.74 15.50 10.42
CA TRP A 93 -8.99 14.26 10.10
C TRP A 93 -9.11 13.23 11.22
N ARG A 94 -9.13 11.95 10.85
CA ARG A 94 -8.81 10.87 11.77
C ARG A 94 -7.30 10.68 11.83
N ALA A 95 -6.79 10.41 13.04
CA ALA A 95 -5.37 10.24 13.30
C ALA A 95 -5.14 9.16 14.35
N VAL A 96 -4.07 8.37 14.20
CA VAL A 96 -3.54 7.57 15.30
C VAL A 96 -2.60 8.45 16.11
N MET A 97 -2.80 8.52 17.43
CA MET A 97 -1.98 9.40 18.29
C MET A 97 -1.20 8.65 19.36
N ARG A 98 -0.02 9.18 19.67
CA ARG A 98 0.86 8.72 20.75
C ARG A 98 1.29 9.90 21.63
N PRO A 99 1.25 9.75 22.99
CA PRO A 99 0.71 8.64 23.79
C PRO A 99 -0.82 8.71 23.92
N GLY A 100 -1.58 7.77 23.32
CA GLY A 100 -3.05 7.83 23.22
C GLY A 100 -3.77 7.82 24.58
N LYS A 101 -3.20 7.22 25.64
CA LYS A 101 -3.81 7.17 26.99
C LYS A 101 -3.89 8.53 27.68
N LYS A 102 -3.06 9.50 27.29
CA LYS A 102 -2.96 10.82 27.92
C LYS A 102 -3.74 11.90 27.17
N ILE A 103 -4.44 11.53 26.11
CA ILE A 103 -5.20 12.42 25.23
C ILE A 103 -6.70 12.12 25.45
N VAL A 104 -7.48 13.20 25.60
CA VAL A 104 -8.94 13.13 25.77
C VAL A 104 -9.61 14.13 24.81
N GLU A 105 -10.90 13.95 24.59
CA GLU A 105 -11.74 14.88 23.86
C GLU A 105 -11.67 16.28 24.48
N GLY A 106 -11.59 17.30 23.63
CA GLY A 106 -11.46 18.70 24.03
C GLY A 106 -10.03 19.18 24.22
N ASP A 107 -9.02 18.29 24.22
CA ASP A 107 -7.62 18.70 24.31
C ASP A 107 -7.21 19.59 23.12
N GLU A 108 -6.44 20.63 23.42
CA GLU A 108 -5.79 21.46 22.40
C GLU A 108 -4.42 20.91 22.03
N LEU A 109 -4.12 20.87 20.74
CA LEU A 109 -2.90 20.37 20.16
C LEU A 109 -2.21 21.45 19.34
N ARG A 110 -0.87 21.47 19.38
CA ARG A 110 -0.06 22.34 18.53
C ARG A 110 1.02 21.54 17.82
N PHE A 111 1.04 21.65 16.50
CA PHE A 111 2.02 21.07 15.61
C PHE A 111 2.76 22.21 14.90
N GLY A 112 3.84 22.75 15.52
CA GLY A 112 4.42 24.00 15.06
C GLY A 112 3.40 25.15 15.20
N ASP A 113 3.10 25.80 14.08
CA ASP A 113 2.07 26.85 13.99
C ASP A 113 0.65 26.33 13.71
N LEU A 114 0.52 25.06 13.38
CA LEU A 114 -0.78 24.41 13.10
C LEU A 114 -1.46 24.00 14.42
N ALA A 115 -2.63 24.57 14.69
CA ALA A 115 -3.46 24.24 15.84
C ALA A 115 -4.55 23.23 15.48
N ALA A 116 -4.85 22.33 16.40
CA ALA A 116 -5.97 21.40 16.29
C ALA A 116 -6.61 21.17 17.66
N ARG A 117 -7.86 20.66 17.66
CA ARG A 117 -8.58 20.21 18.82
C ARG A 117 -8.98 18.75 18.65
N VAL A 118 -8.92 17.99 19.73
CA VAL A 118 -9.44 16.61 19.75
C VAL A 118 -10.96 16.67 19.79
N ALA A 119 -11.61 16.33 18.69
CA ALA A 119 -13.07 16.32 18.55
C ALA A 119 -13.70 15.01 19.01
N GLY A 120 -12.92 13.92 19.08
CA GLY A 120 -13.41 12.63 19.55
C GLY A 120 -12.28 11.62 19.69
N LYS A 121 -12.57 10.55 20.45
CA LYS A 121 -11.66 9.44 20.67
C LYS A 121 -12.33 8.13 20.23
N GLY A 122 -11.70 7.45 19.27
CA GLY A 122 -12.08 6.14 18.79
C GLY A 122 -11.38 5.00 19.52
N GLU A 123 -11.44 3.82 18.93
CA GLU A 123 -10.76 2.61 19.40
C GLU A 123 -9.28 2.57 18.96
N ALA A 124 -8.50 1.66 19.56
CA ALA A 124 -7.12 1.37 19.19
C ALA A 124 -6.16 2.59 19.09
N GLY A 125 -6.47 3.71 19.75
CA GLY A 125 -5.65 4.93 19.71
C GLY A 125 -5.98 5.85 18.54
N GLU A 126 -7.11 5.66 17.88
CA GLU A 126 -7.65 6.59 16.90
C GLU A 126 -8.29 7.80 17.59
N PHE A 127 -8.15 8.95 16.97
CA PHE A 127 -8.72 10.23 17.39
C PHE A 127 -9.24 10.99 16.17
N THR A 128 -10.29 11.78 16.38
CA THR A 128 -10.77 12.77 15.42
C THR A 128 -10.19 14.12 15.81
N LEU A 129 -9.54 14.79 14.86
CA LEU A 129 -8.89 16.08 15.06
C LEU A 129 -9.55 17.14 14.17
N ASP A 130 -10.02 18.24 14.77
CA ASP A 130 -10.47 19.43 14.05
C ASP A 130 -9.36 20.46 14.04
N PHE A 131 -8.95 20.88 12.84
CA PHE A 131 -7.90 21.86 12.62
C PHE A 131 -8.47 23.29 12.57
N ALA A 132 -7.66 24.26 12.96
CA ALA A 132 -8.05 25.68 12.98
C ALA A 132 -8.11 26.32 11.57
N VAL A 133 -7.61 25.64 10.54
CA VAL A 133 -7.60 26.04 9.13
C VAL A 133 -8.25 24.97 8.27
N ALA A 134 -8.69 25.31 7.06
CA ALA A 134 -9.49 24.43 6.21
C ALA A 134 -8.90 24.27 4.80
N GLY A 135 -9.33 23.21 4.10
CA GLY A 135 -9.10 23.05 2.67
C GLY A 135 -7.61 23.11 2.30
N LEU A 136 -7.29 23.86 1.28
CA LEU A 136 -5.91 24.00 0.76
C LEU A 136 -4.95 24.65 1.76
N ASP A 137 -5.43 25.53 2.64
CA ASP A 137 -4.59 26.13 3.70
C ASP A 137 -4.20 25.09 4.74
N LEU A 138 -5.09 24.13 5.05
CA LEU A 138 -4.77 22.99 5.91
C LEU A 138 -3.75 22.08 5.23
N ASP A 139 -3.91 21.79 3.96
CA ASP A 139 -2.98 20.94 3.21
C ASP A 139 -1.58 21.56 3.18
N ALA A 140 -1.48 22.88 2.92
CA ALA A 140 -0.23 23.63 2.97
C ALA A 140 0.40 23.64 4.37
N ALA A 141 -0.42 23.78 5.43
CA ALA A 141 0.06 23.73 6.81
C ALA A 141 0.58 22.34 7.18
N ILE A 142 -0.15 21.28 6.83
CA ILE A 142 0.30 19.89 7.02
C ILE A 142 1.62 19.64 6.27
N ALA A 143 1.73 20.07 5.02
CA ALA A 143 2.94 19.93 4.22
C ALA A 143 4.16 20.64 4.86
N ARG A 144 3.95 21.76 5.54
CA ARG A 144 5.01 22.53 6.19
C ARG A 144 5.49 21.93 7.50
N VAL A 145 4.57 21.43 8.35
CA VAL A 145 4.92 20.95 9.70
C VAL A 145 5.05 19.45 9.81
N GLY A 146 4.57 18.72 8.80
CA GLY A 146 4.53 17.25 8.78
C GLY A 146 5.82 16.61 8.30
N GLU A 147 5.99 15.36 8.71
CA GLU A 147 7.03 14.45 8.22
C GLU A 147 6.39 13.32 7.43
N LEU A 148 7.14 12.70 6.51
CA LEU A 148 6.67 11.48 5.85
C LEU A 148 6.44 10.36 6.86
N PRO A 149 5.31 9.68 6.82
CA PRO A 149 5.03 8.55 7.69
C PRO A 149 5.74 7.28 7.18
N LEU A 150 7.08 7.25 7.28
CA LEU A 150 7.83 6.04 6.90
C LEU A 150 7.33 4.82 7.68
N PRO A 151 7.35 3.63 7.05
CA PRO A 151 7.01 2.38 7.73
C PRO A 151 7.75 2.23 9.06
N PRO A 152 7.08 1.74 10.12
CA PRO A 152 7.67 1.65 11.46
C PRO A 152 9.01 0.90 11.50
N TYR A 153 9.18 -0.14 10.67
CA TYR A 153 10.41 -0.92 10.62
C TYR A 153 11.61 -0.13 10.05
N ILE A 154 11.36 0.86 9.18
CA ILE A 154 12.40 1.78 8.69
C ILE A 154 12.68 2.83 9.76
N ALA A 155 11.62 3.47 10.27
CA ALA A 155 11.73 4.56 11.25
C ALA A 155 12.40 4.12 12.58
N SER A 156 12.33 2.82 12.94
CA SER A 156 13.00 2.27 14.10
C SER A 156 14.51 1.98 13.89
N ARG A 157 14.93 1.82 12.63
CA ARG A 157 16.32 1.44 12.31
C ARG A 157 17.16 2.57 11.74
N ARG A 158 16.56 3.62 11.22
CA ARG A 158 17.24 4.82 10.75
C ARG A 158 16.36 6.07 10.84
N LYS A 159 16.98 7.23 10.91
CA LYS A 159 16.27 8.51 10.80
C LYS A 159 15.85 8.75 9.36
N GLN A 160 14.76 9.49 9.20
CA GLN A 160 14.32 10.03 7.92
C GLN A 160 15.36 11.05 7.42
N ASP A 161 15.57 11.10 6.11
CA ASP A 161 16.39 12.09 5.42
C ASP A 161 15.69 12.62 4.16
N GLU A 162 16.32 13.56 3.45
CA GLU A 162 15.75 14.20 2.25
C GLU A 162 15.48 13.23 1.11
N ARG A 163 16.25 12.14 1.00
CA ARG A 163 16.02 11.11 -0.02
C ARG A 163 14.67 10.43 0.13
N ASP A 164 14.15 10.31 1.35
CA ASP A 164 12.87 9.67 1.61
C ASP A 164 11.70 10.41 0.94
N LEU A 165 11.81 11.72 0.73
CA LEU A 165 10.81 12.52 0.01
C LEU A 165 10.63 12.05 -1.45
N ILE A 166 11.71 11.53 -2.04
CA ILE A 166 11.73 10.99 -3.40
C ILE A 166 11.52 9.48 -3.35
N ASP A 167 12.26 8.78 -2.48
CA ASP A 167 12.28 7.32 -2.42
C ASP A 167 10.94 6.70 -2.04
N TYR A 168 10.13 7.41 -1.24
CA TYR A 168 8.83 6.93 -0.77
C TYR A 168 7.64 7.46 -1.59
N GLN A 169 7.88 7.80 -2.87
CA GLN A 169 6.87 8.19 -3.85
C GLN A 169 7.04 7.40 -5.14
N THR A 170 5.92 7.01 -5.77
CA THR A 170 5.95 6.44 -7.11
C THR A 170 6.16 7.54 -8.15
N VAL A 171 6.76 7.21 -9.29
CA VAL A 171 6.99 8.17 -10.40
C VAL A 171 5.68 8.65 -11.05
N TYR A 172 4.58 7.96 -10.80
CA TYR A 172 3.25 8.30 -11.31
C TYR A 172 2.27 8.77 -10.22
N ALA A 173 2.76 9.11 -9.02
CA ALA A 173 1.93 9.64 -7.93
C ALA A 173 1.30 10.98 -8.31
N ARG A 174 -0.05 11.11 -8.16
CA ARG A 174 -0.83 12.29 -8.54
C ARG A 174 -1.78 12.74 -7.46
N ARG A 175 -2.62 11.85 -6.91
CA ARG A 175 -3.71 12.19 -5.98
C ARG A 175 -3.22 12.10 -4.55
N GLU A 176 -3.17 13.24 -3.88
CA GLU A 176 -2.76 13.34 -2.47
C GLU A 176 -3.81 12.71 -1.53
N GLY A 177 -3.36 12.21 -0.37
CA GLY A 177 -4.24 11.69 0.68
C GLY A 177 -3.78 10.36 1.29
N SER A 178 -2.73 9.73 0.75
CA SER A 178 -2.22 8.47 1.29
C SER A 178 -1.21 8.69 2.41
N VAL A 179 -1.23 7.82 3.40
CA VAL A 179 -0.26 7.77 4.50
C VAL A 179 0.88 6.80 4.21
N ALA A 180 0.66 5.83 3.33
CA ALA A 180 1.71 4.92 2.89
C ALA A 180 1.79 4.86 1.37
N ALA A 181 3.01 4.71 0.85
CA ALA A 181 3.22 4.55 -0.59
C ALA A 181 2.70 3.18 -1.07
N PRO A 182 2.15 3.08 -2.30
CA PRO A 182 1.91 1.82 -2.96
C PRO A 182 3.25 1.21 -3.41
N THR A 183 3.93 0.52 -2.47
CA THR A 183 5.37 0.22 -2.53
C THR A 183 5.80 -0.65 -3.72
N ALA A 184 4.92 -1.49 -4.26
CA ALA A 184 5.20 -2.20 -5.50
C ALA A 184 5.47 -1.25 -6.69
N GLY A 185 4.86 -0.07 -6.67
CA GLY A 185 5.08 0.97 -7.67
C GLY A 185 6.40 1.73 -7.55
N LEU A 186 7.10 1.61 -6.42
CA LEU A 186 8.39 2.27 -6.23
C LEU A 186 9.49 1.74 -7.14
N HIS A 187 9.30 0.56 -7.71
CA HIS A 187 10.24 -0.06 -8.63
C HIS A 187 10.27 0.58 -10.02
N PHE A 188 9.25 1.35 -10.38
CA PHE A 188 9.14 1.92 -11.72
C PHE A 188 10.00 3.17 -11.86
N THR A 189 10.59 3.31 -13.05
CA THR A 189 11.27 4.51 -13.51
C THR A 189 10.54 5.06 -14.73
N PRO A 190 10.70 6.35 -15.09
CA PRO A 190 10.14 6.90 -16.32
C PRO A 190 10.54 6.08 -17.55
N GLU A 191 11.82 5.67 -17.65
CA GLU A 191 12.37 4.90 -18.76
C GLU A 191 11.72 3.51 -18.87
N LEU A 192 11.41 2.86 -17.73
CA LEU A 192 10.71 1.59 -17.73
C LEU A 192 9.26 1.76 -18.21
N LEU A 193 8.58 2.83 -17.80
CA LEU A 193 7.22 3.14 -18.27
C LEU A 193 7.19 3.36 -19.79
N ASP A 194 8.15 4.11 -20.33
CA ASP A 194 8.27 4.34 -21.77
C ASP A 194 8.49 3.02 -22.54
N ARG A 195 9.34 2.15 -22.04
CA ARG A 195 9.60 0.82 -22.63
C ARG A 195 8.36 -0.09 -22.58
N LEU A 196 7.61 -0.08 -21.49
CA LEU A 196 6.35 -0.82 -21.38
C LEU A 196 5.33 -0.33 -22.42
N GLN A 197 5.17 0.99 -22.54
CA GLN A 197 4.30 1.59 -23.53
C GLN A 197 4.73 1.24 -24.97
N ALA A 198 6.03 1.33 -25.28
CA ALA A 198 6.57 0.96 -26.56
C ALA A 198 6.38 -0.52 -26.92
N SER A 199 6.27 -1.38 -25.89
CA SER A 199 5.97 -2.82 -26.04
C SER A 199 4.47 -3.12 -26.13
N GLY A 200 3.61 -2.09 -26.21
CA GLY A 200 2.15 -2.23 -26.33
C GLY A 200 1.46 -2.66 -25.03
N ILE A 201 2.09 -2.42 -23.89
CA ILE A 201 1.53 -2.70 -22.56
C ILE A 201 0.82 -1.44 -22.07
N GLY A 202 -0.48 -1.55 -21.81
CA GLY A 202 -1.30 -0.46 -21.30
C GLY A 202 -1.06 -0.17 -19.82
N MET A 203 -1.47 1.03 -19.37
CA MET A 203 -1.46 1.40 -17.95
C MET A 203 -2.74 2.13 -17.57
N ALA A 204 -3.51 1.55 -16.66
CA ALA A 204 -4.68 2.15 -16.03
C ALA A 204 -4.36 2.61 -14.60
N ARG A 205 -5.01 3.67 -14.14
CA ARG A 205 -4.75 4.28 -12.82
C ARG A 205 -5.98 4.17 -11.94
N VAL A 206 -5.76 3.74 -10.72
CA VAL A 206 -6.77 3.75 -9.65
C VAL A 206 -6.24 4.58 -8.48
N THR A 207 -7.14 5.04 -7.63
CA THR A 207 -6.77 5.73 -6.39
C THR A 207 -7.24 4.88 -5.21
N LEU A 208 -6.32 4.51 -4.31
CA LEU A 208 -6.64 3.97 -3.00
C LEU A 208 -5.74 4.64 -1.98
N HIS A 209 -6.34 5.32 -1.01
CA HIS A 209 -5.60 5.97 0.08
C HIS A 209 -5.24 4.94 1.13
N VAL A 210 -3.97 4.53 1.13
CA VAL A 210 -3.46 3.53 2.06
C VAL A 210 -3.38 4.14 3.45
N GLY A 211 -4.12 3.55 4.39
CA GLY A 211 -4.16 3.96 5.79
C GLY A 211 -3.02 3.36 6.62
N ALA A 212 -2.84 3.88 7.83
CA ALA A 212 -1.85 3.38 8.79
C ALA A 212 -2.10 1.92 9.24
N GLY A 213 -3.33 1.42 9.06
CA GLY A 213 -3.73 0.06 9.38
C GLY A 213 -2.93 -1.02 8.64
N THR A 214 -2.40 -0.71 7.46
CA THR A 214 -1.57 -1.63 6.65
C THR A 214 -0.31 -2.11 7.39
N PHE A 215 0.16 -1.38 8.40
CA PHE A 215 1.33 -1.74 9.20
C PHE A 215 0.99 -2.48 10.49
N LEU A 216 -0.28 -2.71 10.78
CA LEU A 216 -0.70 -3.38 12.00
C LEU A 216 -0.64 -4.92 11.82
N PRO A 217 -0.11 -5.64 12.81
CA PRO A 217 -0.08 -7.10 12.77
C PRO A 217 -1.47 -7.69 12.94
N VAL A 218 -1.71 -8.86 12.35
CA VAL A 218 -2.90 -9.67 12.65
C VAL A 218 -2.82 -10.14 14.10
N LYS A 219 -3.90 -9.94 14.87
CA LYS A 219 -3.93 -10.21 16.31
C LYS A 219 -4.73 -11.47 16.68
N THR A 220 -5.41 -12.07 15.73
CA THR A 220 -6.28 -13.25 15.95
C THR A 220 -5.67 -14.46 15.28
N ASP A 221 -5.67 -15.59 15.98
CA ASP A 221 -5.22 -16.88 15.40
C ASP A 221 -6.25 -17.44 14.39
N ASP A 222 -7.54 -17.20 14.67
CA ASP A 222 -8.63 -17.55 13.76
C ASP A 222 -8.88 -16.38 12.77
N LEU A 223 -8.52 -16.62 11.51
CA LEU A 223 -8.62 -15.60 10.45
C LEU A 223 -10.07 -15.18 10.14
N SER A 224 -11.06 -15.99 10.48
CA SER A 224 -12.47 -15.65 10.28
C SER A 224 -12.94 -14.47 11.17
N GLN A 225 -12.20 -14.20 12.25
CA GLN A 225 -12.46 -13.11 13.19
C GLN A 225 -11.66 -11.83 12.84
N HIS A 226 -10.73 -11.92 11.89
CA HIS A 226 -9.94 -10.75 11.49
C HIS A 226 -10.83 -9.74 10.73
N ARG A 227 -10.69 -8.45 11.08
CA ARG A 227 -11.32 -7.34 10.39
C ARG A 227 -10.25 -6.46 9.76
N MET A 228 -10.35 -6.28 8.44
CA MET A 228 -9.52 -5.32 7.74
C MET A 228 -9.95 -3.90 8.06
N HIS A 229 -8.98 -2.99 8.12
CA HIS A 229 -9.29 -1.56 8.14
C HIS A 229 -9.83 -1.15 6.77
N ALA A 230 -10.91 -0.39 6.79
CA ALA A 230 -11.48 0.18 5.57
C ALA A 230 -10.54 1.25 5.00
N GLU A 231 -10.36 1.23 3.68
CA GLU A 231 -9.54 2.18 2.94
C GLU A 231 -10.39 2.77 1.80
N TRP A 232 -10.37 4.10 1.68
CA TRP A 232 -11.11 4.78 0.61
C TRP A 232 -10.40 4.60 -0.73
N GLY A 233 -11.19 4.30 -1.76
CA GLY A 233 -10.69 4.16 -3.11
C GLY A 233 -11.65 4.64 -4.18
N GLU A 234 -11.12 4.80 -5.39
CA GLU A 234 -11.85 5.24 -6.57
C GLU A 234 -11.33 4.57 -7.83
N ILE A 235 -12.26 4.15 -8.67
CA ILE A 235 -12.04 3.71 -10.05
C ILE A 235 -12.94 4.59 -10.93
N THR A 236 -12.31 5.42 -11.77
CA THR A 236 -13.08 6.29 -12.67
C THR A 236 -13.75 5.50 -13.80
N PRO A 237 -14.80 6.04 -14.46
CA PRO A 237 -15.40 5.42 -15.63
C PRO A 237 -14.37 5.09 -16.73
N GLU A 238 -13.46 6.02 -17.00
CA GLU A 238 -12.41 5.87 -18.02
C GLU A 238 -11.46 4.73 -17.68
N THR A 239 -11.10 4.58 -16.40
CA THR A 239 -10.25 3.47 -15.92
C THR A 239 -10.98 2.14 -16.07
N ALA A 240 -12.26 2.08 -15.71
CA ALA A 240 -13.06 0.87 -15.83
C ALA A 240 -13.20 0.45 -17.32
N ASP A 241 -13.50 1.38 -18.20
CA ASP A 241 -13.62 1.15 -19.64
C ASP A 241 -12.29 0.67 -20.24
N GLN A 242 -11.16 1.29 -19.85
CA GLN A 242 -9.82 0.92 -20.30
C GLN A 242 -9.47 -0.52 -19.92
N VAL A 243 -9.73 -0.93 -18.67
CA VAL A 243 -9.47 -2.29 -18.20
C VAL A 243 -10.39 -3.31 -18.90
N ASN A 244 -11.68 -3.00 -19.04
CA ASN A 244 -12.63 -3.88 -19.73
C ASN A 244 -12.27 -4.04 -21.21
N ALA A 245 -11.86 -2.96 -21.89
CA ALA A 245 -11.45 -3.00 -23.28
C ALA A 245 -10.19 -3.87 -23.48
N ALA A 246 -9.19 -3.75 -22.62
CA ALA A 246 -7.99 -4.60 -22.67
C ALA A 246 -8.35 -6.08 -22.53
N ARG A 247 -9.24 -6.43 -21.58
CA ARG A 247 -9.70 -7.81 -21.39
C ARG A 247 -10.51 -8.33 -22.59
N ALA A 248 -11.41 -7.52 -23.13
CA ALA A 248 -12.19 -7.88 -24.31
C ALA A 248 -11.30 -8.14 -25.54
N ALA A 249 -10.16 -7.48 -25.63
CA ALA A 249 -9.13 -7.71 -26.64
C ALA A 249 -8.22 -8.91 -26.37
N GLY A 250 -8.41 -9.65 -25.25
CA GLY A 250 -7.62 -10.82 -24.86
C GLY A 250 -6.36 -10.48 -24.06
N GLY A 251 -6.17 -9.23 -23.66
CA GLY A 251 -5.12 -8.79 -22.75
C GLY A 251 -5.36 -9.24 -21.31
N ARG A 252 -4.28 -9.38 -20.54
CA ARG A 252 -4.34 -9.73 -19.12
C ARG A 252 -4.30 -8.48 -18.26
N VAL A 253 -4.97 -8.53 -17.09
CA VAL A 253 -4.98 -7.47 -16.09
C VAL A 253 -3.96 -7.79 -15.01
N ILE A 254 -2.89 -7.04 -14.95
CA ILE A 254 -1.81 -7.20 -13.97
C ILE A 254 -1.87 -6.04 -12.97
N CYS A 255 -2.19 -6.33 -11.72
CA CYS A 255 -2.19 -5.36 -10.65
C CYS A 255 -0.77 -5.05 -10.19
N VAL A 256 -0.43 -3.77 -10.03
CA VAL A 256 0.81 -3.34 -9.39
C VAL A 256 0.50 -2.97 -7.95
N GLY A 257 0.86 -3.87 -7.04
CA GLY A 257 0.57 -3.79 -5.62
C GLY A 257 -0.77 -4.41 -5.21
N THR A 258 -0.80 -4.90 -3.98
CA THR A 258 -1.97 -5.51 -3.35
C THR A 258 -3.12 -4.52 -3.18
N THR A 259 -2.84 -3.21 -3.09
CA THR A 259 -3.84 -2.14 -3.03
C THR A 259 -4.65 -2.06 -4.31
N SER A 260 -3.99 -2.05 -5.48
CA SER A 260 -4.68 -2.08 -6.79
C SER A 260 -5.51 -3.34 -6.96
N LEU A 261 -4.97 -4.50 -6.56
CA LEU A 261 -5.69 -5.78 -6.64
C LEU A 261 -6.94 -5.77 -5.76
N ARG A 262 -6.82 -5.36 -4.49
CA ARG A 262 -7.96 -5.30 -3.56
C ARG A 262 -9.05 -4.37 -4.08
N LEU A 263 -8.69 -3.22 -4.61
CA LEU A 263 -9.65 -2.26 -5.15
C LEU A 263 -10.40 -2.81 -6.36
N LEU A 264 -9.68 -3.42 -7.32
CA LEU A 264 -10.29 -4.05 -8.48
C LEU A 264 -11.25 -5.18 -8.10
N GLU A 265 -10.84 -6.07 -7.19
CA GLU A 265 -11.68 -7.19 -6.75
C GLU A 265 -12.91 -6.72 -5.96
N SER A 266 -12.83 -5.57 -5.26
CA SER A 266 -13.97 -4.96 -4.57
C SER A 266 -15.00 -4.39 -5.55
N ALA A 267 -14.54 -3.83 -6.66
CA ALA A 267 -15.38 -3.15 -7.65
C ALA A 267 -15.86 -4.08 -8.81
N ALA A 268 -15.27 -5.28 -8.92
CA ALA A 268 -15.61 -6.20 -10.01
C ALA A 268 -16.94 -6.90 -9.77
N GLU A 269 -17.80 -6.88 -10.80
CA GLU A 269 -19.03 -7.67 -10.84
C GLU A 269 -18.72 -9.19 -10.91
N PRO A 270 -19.69 -10.06 -10.54
CA PRO A 270 -19.50 -11.52 -10.64
C PRO A 270 -19.12 -12.01 -12.04
N ALA A 271 -19.56 -11.31 -13.08
CA ALA A 271 -19.22 -11.60 -14.48
C ALA A 271 -17.79 -11.17 -14.89
N GLY A 272 -17.01 -10.59 -13.97
CA GLY A 272 -15.67 -10.10 -14.24
C GLY A 272 -15.64 -8.78 -15.02
N VAL A 273 -16.70 -7.99 -14.95
CA VAL A 273 -16.76 -6.64 -15.51
C VAL A 273 -16.41 -5.63 -14.43
N LEU A 274 -15.49 -4.73 -14.73
CA LEU A 274 -15.15 -3.63 -13.84
C LEU A 274 -16.13 -2.47 -14.02
N ARG A 275 -16.61 -1.90 -12.91
CA ARG A 275 -17.42 -0.68 -12.94
C ARG A 275 -16.66 0.49 -12.33
N ALA A 276 -17.05 1.70 -12.74
CA ALA A 276 -16.70 2.89 -11.99
C ALA A 276 -17.16 2.73 -10.54
N TRP A 277 -16.29 3.05 -9.59
CA TRP A 277 -16.56 2.79 -8.20
C TRP A 277 -15.88 3.85 -7.31
N THR A 278 -16.57 4.26 -6.27
CA THR A 278 -16.04 5.14 -5.23
C THR A 278 -16.60 4.68 -3.90
N GLY A 279 -15.75 4.47 -2.91
CA GLY A 279 -16.18 4.01 -1.60
C GLY A 279 -15.04 3.50 -0.73
N GLU A 280 -15.38 2.80 0.32
CA GLU A 280 -14.44 2.14 1.21
C GLU A 280 -14.37 0.64 0.92
N THR A 281 -13.16 0.07 0.95
CA THR A 281 -12.95 -1.38 0.85
C THR A 281 -12.24 -1.88 2.08
N ASP A 282 -12.80 -2.91 2.68
CA ASP A 282 -12.23 -3.72 3.77
C ASP A 282 -12.04 -5.18 3.34
N ILE A 283 -11.98 -5.44 2.03
CA ILE A 283 -11.87 -6.80 1.49
C ILE A 283 -10.64 -7.51 2.07
N PHE A 284 -10.90 -8.68 2.64
CA PHE A 284 -9.87 -9.58 3.15
C PHE A 284 -9.74 -10.79 2.23
N ILE A 285 -8.66 -10.84 1.47
CA ILE A 285 -8.39 -11.90 0.48
C ILE A 285 -7.51 -12.96 1.12
N THR A 286 -8.05 -14.18 1.19
CA THR A 286 -7.37 -15.39 1.71
C THR A 286 -7.54 -16.55 0.73
N PRO A 287 -6.77 -17.63 0.83
CA PRO A 287 -6.96 -18.84 0.01
C PRO A 287 -8.42 -19.29 0.00
N GLY A 288 -8.93 -19.55 -1.20
CA GLY A 288 -10.36 -19.81 -1.47
C GLY A 288 -11.12 -18.58 -2.01
N HIS A 289 -10.50 -17.40 -2.02
CA HIS A 289 -11.08 -16.22 -2.70
C HIS A 289 -11.17 -16.48 -4.22
N ARG A 290 -12.31 -16.14 -4.81
CA ARG A 290 -12.54 -16.26 -6.25
C ARG A 290 -12.22 -14.94 -6.93
N PHE A 291 -11.06 -14.83 -7.54
CA PHE A 291 -10.66 -13.65 -8.31
C PHE A 291 -11.55 -13.46 -9.54
N ARG A 292 -11.96 -12.23 -9.81
CA ARG A 292 -12.89 -11.87 -10.89
C ARG A 292 -12.22 -11.14 -12.03
N ILE A 293 -11.21 -10.30 -11.73
CA ILE A 293 -10.62 -9.37 -12.68
C ILE A 293 -9.12 -9.50 -12.83
N ALA A 294 -8.39 -9.75 -11.72
CA ALA A 294 -6.94 -9.81 -11.73
C ALA A 294 -6.44 -11.15 -12.30
N ASP A 295 -5.59 -11.10 -13.33
CA ASP A 295 -4.91 -12.25 -13.91
C ASP A 295 -3.50 -12.41 -13.35
N GLY A 296 -2.87 -11.30 -12.92
CA GLY A 296 -1.55 -11.29 -12.33
C GLY A 296 -1.37 -10.16 -11.32
N LEU A 297 -0.30 -10.26 -10.54
CA LEU A 297 0.07 -9.31 -9.50
C LEU A 297 1.58 -9.13 -9.48
N MET A 298 2.04 -7.90 -9.64
CA MET A 298 3.39 -7.49 -9.29
C MET A 298 3.38 -6.91 -7.87
N THR A 299 4.14 -7.47 -6.95
CA THR A 299 4.16 -7.01 -5.56
C THR A 299 5.50 -7.26 -4.87
N ASN A 300 5.76 -6.55 -3.76
CA ASN A 300 6.90 -6.81 -2.88
C ASN A 300 6.78 -8.18 -2.20
N PHE A 301 7.87 -8.67 -1.62
CA PHE A 301 7.84 -9.77 -0.68
C PHE A 301 7.32 -9.29 0.68
N HIS A 302 6.36 -10.02 1.23
CA HIS A 302 5.62 -9.67 2.44
C HIS A 302 6.16 -10.36 3.68
N LEU A 303 5.76 -9.88 4.86
CA LEU A 303 6.17 -10.47 6.14
C LEU A 303 5.41 -11.77 6.44
N PRO A 304 5.99 -12.66 7.27
CA PRO A 304 5.27 -13.81 7.81
C PRO A 304 4.03 -13.37 8.60
N LYS A 305 3.00 -14.20 8.61
CA LYS A 305 1.72 -13.96 9.31
C LYS A 305 0.99 -12.68 8.88
N SER A 306 1.29 -12.13 7.68
CA SER A 306 0.65 -10.91 7.18
C SER A 306 -0.55 -11.22 6.28
N THR A 307 -1.55 -10.32 6.31
CA THR A 307 -2.69 -10.37 5.38
C THR A 307 -2.26 -10.34 3.92
N LEU A 308 -1.11 -9.74 3.64
CA LEU A 308 -0.56 -9.64 2.29
C LEU A 308 0.08 -10.96 1.81
N PHE A 309 0.72 -11.72 2.71
CA PHE A 309 1.17 -13.07 2.37
C PHE A 309 -0.02 -14.03 2.16
N MET A 310 -1.12 -13.84 2.89
CA MET A 310 -2.38 -14.56 2.65
C MET A 310 -2.95 -14.24 1.26
N LEU A 311 -2.93 -12.96 0.85
CA LEU A 311 -3.43 -12.53 -0.45
C LEU A 311 -2.63 -13.14 -1.60
N VAL A 312 -1.29 -13.11 -1.56
CA VAL A 312 -0.47 -13.72 -2.62
C VAL A 312 -0.61 -15.23 -2.63
N SER A 313 -0.82 -15.85 -1.46
CA SER A 313 -1.14 -17.28 -1.34
C SER A 313 -2.52 -17.63 -1.90
N ALA A 314 -3.48 -16.71 -1.80
CA ALA A 314 -4.78 -16.87 -2.45
C ALA A 314 -4.67 -16.82 -3.98
N LEU A 315 -3.81 -15.93 -4.51
CA LEU A 315 -3.65 -15.74 -5.95
C LEU A 315 -2.92 -16.90 -6.62
N SER A 316 -1.80 -17.35 -6.04
CA SER A 316 -0.87 -18.30 -6.69
C SER A 316 -0.76 -19.66 -5.99
N GLY A 317 -1.52 -19.85 -4.91
CA GLY A 317 -1.48 -21.09 -4.12
C GLY A 317 -0.46 -21.05 -2.97
N LEU A 318 -0.87 -21.53 -1.78
CA LEU A 318 -0.07 -21.43 -0.56
C LEU A 318 1.27 -22.16 -0.68
N GLU A 319 1.27 -23.41 -1.17
CA GLU A 319 2.49 -24.21 -1.27
C GLU A 319 3.47 -23.64 -2.31
N VAL A 320 2.93 -23.12 -3.42
CA VAL A 320 3.73 -22.41 -4.44
C VAL A 320 4.39 -21.17 -3.83
N MET A 321 3.64 -20.39 -3.05
CA MET A 321 4.18 -19.20 -2.41
C MET A 321 5.18 -19.50 -1.30
N ARG A 322 5.00 -20.58 -0.54
CA ARG A 322 6.01 -21.07 0.41
C ARG A 322 7.33 -21.42 -0.30
N ALA A 323 7.25 -22.17 -1.41
CA ALA A 323 8.43 -22.50 -2.20
C ALA A 323 9.10 -21.26 -2.81
N ALA A 324 8.31 -20.31 -3.34
CA ALA A 324 8.80 -19.05 -3.90
C ALA A 324 9.52 -18.19 -2.85
N TYR A 325 8.97 -18.11 -1.63
CA TYR A 325 9.58 -17.33 -0.55
C TYR A 325 10.85 -18.02 0.00
N ALA A 326 10.85 -19.34 0.12
CA ALA A 326 12.07 -20.10 0.47
C ALA A 326 13.18 -19.88 -0.58
N HIS A 327 12.83 -19.93 -1.88
CA HIS A 327 13.75 -19.61 -2.97
C HIS A 327 14.29 -18.17 -2.85
N ALA A 328 13.41 -17.19 -2.65
CA ALA A 328 13.79 -15.78 -2.52
C ALA A 328 14.76 -15.56 -1.36
N ILE A 329 14.49 -16.15 -0.19
CA ILE A 329 15.37 -16.07 0.99
C ILE A 329 16.73 -16.72 0.69
N ALA A 330 16.74 -17.92 0.16
CA ALA A 330 17.97 -18.66 -0.19
C ALA A 330 18.83 -17.92 -1.23
N LYS A 331 18.18 -17.25 -2.18
CA LYS A 331 18.83 -16.46 -3.24
C LYS A 331 19.20 -15.04 -2.80
N GLY A 332 18.89 -14.62 -1.58
CA GLY A 332 19.25 -13.32 -1.04
C GLY A 332 18.40 -12.17 -1.59
N TYR A 333 17.13 -12.42 -1.93
CA TYR A 333 16.18 -11.34 -2.22
C TYR A 333 15.94 -10.49 -0.99
N ARG A 334 15.65 -9.22 -1.24
CA ARG A 334 15.31 -8.25 -0.21
C ARG A 334 13.79 -8.19 -0.04
N PHE A 335 13.36 -8.00 1.18
CA PHE A 335 11.96 -8.08 1.57
C PHE A 335 11.40 -6.72 1.96
N TYR A 336 10.08 -6.61 1.97
CA TYR A 336 9.25 -5.56 2.46
C TYR A 336 9.24 -4.32 1.53
N SER A 337 8.89 -3.11 2.04
CA SER A 337 8.51 -1.94 1.25
C SER A 337 9.57 -1.47 0.23
N TYR A 338 10.85 -1.54 0.57
CA TYR A 338 11.98 -1.20 -0.30
C TYR A 338 12.73 -2.43 -0.83
N GLY A 339 12.15 -3.61 -0.59
CA GLY A 339 12.72 -4.87 -1.07
C GLY A 339 12.57 -5.06 -2.57
N ASP A 340 12.82 -6.28 -2.98
CA ASP A 340 12.65 -6.75 -4.34
C ASP A 340 11.18 -7.06 -4.64
N SER A 341 10.87 -7.49 -5.84
CA SER A 341 9.50 -7.71 -6.29
C SER A 341 9.27 -9.15 -6.75
N SER A 342 8.01 -9.52 -6.85
CA SER A 342 7.55 -10.76 -7.48
C SER A 342 6.49 -10.45 -8.54
N LEU A 343 6.45 -11.23 -9.62
CA LEU A 343 5.41 -11.25 -10.64
C LEU A 343 4.68 -12.57 -10.54
N LEU A 344 3.46 -12.53 -10.03
CA LEU A 344 2.63 -13.67 -9.66
C LEU A 344 1.49 -13.83 -10.65
N TRP A 345 1.18 -15.05 -11.04
CA TRP A 345 0.04 -15.35 -11.88
C TRP A 345 -1.03 -16.11 -11.11
N ARG A 346 -2.28 -15.79 -11.41
CA ARG A 346 -3.44 -16.46 -10.82
C ARG A 346 -3.42 -17.96 -11.17
N VAL A 347 -3.69 -18.78 -10.15
CA VAL A 347 -4.06 -20.20 -10.35
C VAL A 347 -5.58 -20.27 -10.48
N ASP A 348 -6.08 -21.04 -11.43
CA ASP A 348 -7.51 -21.28 -11.66
C ASP A 348 -8.14 -22.17 -10.58
#